data_421bad3a1b388f5d3b7d3227e3a6ef2f
#
_entry.id   421bad3a1b388f5d3b7d3227e3a6ef2f
#
_cell.length_a   1.000
_cell.length_b   1.000
_cell.length_c   1.000
_cell.angle_alpha   90.00
_cell.angle_beta   90.00
_cell.angle_gamma   90.00
#
_symmetry.space_group_name_H-M   'P 1'
#
loop_
_entity.id
_entity.type
_entity.pdbx_description
1 polymer ?
#
loop_
_entity_poly.entity_id
_entity_poly.type
_entity_poly.pdbx_seq_one_letter_code
_entity_poly.pdbx_strand_id
1 'polypeptide(L)'
;MSETLHVFDSATELASALATEVASRLSAATQERGTASIAVSGGSTPKLFFQALSKHDLDWPNISVTLVDERFVPPESDRSNHRLVADNLLQDKAKAAYFVPLFQPAASPEDAATLATVKTEAICDPFDVVILGMGTDGHTASFFPGGDNLYEALDLDEPRGVLTMAAENAGEERLTFNFSSLHDADFLVLHIEGAAKKATLEKAQSGEDEDEMPIRALLNRAETPVDIYWAP
;
A
#
# COMPACT_ATOMS: atom_id res chain seq x y z
N MET A 1 14.01 -3.29 14.39
CA MET A 1 12.77 -4.06 14.63
C MET A 1 12.85 -5.40 13.92
N SER A 2 11.96 -6.36 14.19
CA SER A 2 12.01 -7.69 13.55
C SER A 2 11.19 -7.66 12.26
N GLU A 3 11.81 -7.99 11.14
CA GLU A 3 11.14 -8.31 9.89
C GLU A 3 11.09 -9.84 9.72
N THR A 4 10.04 -10.34 9.11
CA THR A 4 9.87 -11.77 8.84
C THR A 4 9.83 -11.99 7.33
N LEU A 5 10.80 -12.74 6.79
CA LEU A 5 10.85 -13.06 5.37
C LEU A 5 10.14 -14.39 5.09
N HIS A 6 9.08 -14.31 4.28
CA HIS A 6 8.34 -15.46 3.74
C HIS A 6 8.79 -15.70 2.28
N VAL A 7 9.34 -16.86 2.00
CA VAL A 7 9.87 -17.23 0.67
C VAL A 7 8.97 -18.29 0.04
N PHE A 8 8.60 -18.06 -1.22
CA PHE A 8 7.73 -18.95 -1.99
C PHE A 8 8.41 -19.39 -3.28
N ASP A 9 8.03 -20.53 -3.81
CA ASP A 9 8.59 -21.08 -5.04
C ASP A 9 8.07 -20.37 -6.32
N SER A 10 6.94 -19.68 -6.21
CA SER A 10 6.32 -18.95 -7.31
C SER A 10 5.45 -17.77 -6.86
N ALA A 11 5.26 -16.78 -7.78
CA ALA A 11 4.33 -15.67 -7.57
C ALA A 11 2.88 -16.14 -7.31
N THR A 12 2.44 -17.25 -7.91
CA THR A 12 1.10 -17.81 -7.70
C THR A 12 0.95 -18.38 -6.28
N GLU A 13 1.95 -19.08 -5.79
CA GLU A 13 1.95 -19.60 -4.42
C GLU A 13 1.97 -18.47 -3.39
N LEU A 14 2.85 -17.48 -3.58
CA LEU A 14 2.89 -16.27 -2.77
C LEU A 14 1.53 -15.58 -2.73
N ALA A 15 0.95 -15.31 -3.90
CA ALA A 15 -0.34 -14.63 -4.02
C ALA A 15 -1.46 -15.35 -3.28
N SER A 16 -1.50 -16.69 -3.36
CA SER A 16 -2.49 -17.51 -2.65
C SER A 16 -2.28 -17.49 -1.14
N ALA A 17 -1.03 -17.60 -0.69
CA ALA A 17 -0.70 -17.57 0.74
C ALA A 17 -0.99 -16.20 1.36
N LEU A 18 -0.57 -15.11 0.69
CA LEU A 18 -0.83 -13.74 1.13
C LEU A 18 -2.34 -13.46 1.17
N ALA A 19 -3.09 -13.87 0.13
CA ALA A 19 -4.54 -13.69 0.09
C ALA A 19 -5.25 -14.43 1.24
N THR A 20 -4.77 -15.61 1.60
CA THR A 20 -5.33 -16.39 2.72
C THR A 20 -5.06 -15.70 4.06
N GLU A 21 -3.84 -15.22 4.30
CA GLU A 21 -3.50 -14.48 5.53
C GLU A 21 -4.27 -13.18 5.64
N VAL A 22 -4.30 -12.36 4.57
CA VAL A 22 -5.07 -11.11 4.53
C VAL A 22 -6.55 -11.38 4.77
N ALA A 23 -7.13 -12.40 4.14
CA ALA A 23 -8.52 -12.76 4.37
C ALA A 23 -8.79 -13.15 5.83
N SER A 24 -7.87 -13.86 6.48
CA SER A 24 -7.97 -14.19 7.90
C SER A 24 -7.99 -12.95 8.79
N ARG A 25 -7.08 -11.97 8.52
CA ARG A 25 -7.00 -10.72 9.28
C ARG A 25 -8.27 -9.87 9.12
N LEU A 26 -8.72 -9.66 7.88
CA LEU A 26 -9.94 -8.90 7.60
C LEU A 26 -11.18 -9.56 8.20
N SER A 27 -11.26 -10.90 8.17
CA SER A 27 -12.35 -11.64 8.82
C SER A 27 -12.33 -11.48 10.34
N ALA A 28 -11.16 -11.53 10.97
CA ALA A 28 -11.01 -11.31 12.41
C ALA A 28 -11.46 -9.89 12.80
N ALA A 29 -10.98 -8.87 12.05
CA ALA A 29 -11.35 -7.48 12.28
C ALA A 29 -12.87 -7.24 12.16
N THR A 30 -13.50 -7.74 11.10
CA THR A 30 -14.96 -7.61 10.92
C THR A 30 -15.75 -8.34 12.00
N GLN A 31 -15.28 -9.50 12.49
CA GLN A 31 -15.92 -10.21 13.61
C GLN A 31 -15.78 -9.46 14.94
N GLU A 32 -14.65 -8.82 15.18
CA GLU A 32 -14.37 -8.11 16.43
C GLU A 32 -15.01 -6.73 16.49
N ARG A 33 -14.89 -5.94 15.39
CA ARG A 33 -15.26 -4.51 15.36
C ARG A 33 -16.43 -4.19 14.43
N GLY A 34 -16.91 -5.17 13.67
CA GLY A 34 -17.97 -4.97 12.68
C GLY A 34 -17.50 -4.41 11.34
N THR A 35 -16.28 -3.91 11.24
CA THR A 35 -15.68 -3.34 10.02
C THR A 35 -14.22 -3.73 9.91
N ALA A 36 -13.66 -3.65 8.70
CA ALA A 36 -12.24 -3.78 8.48
C ALA A 36 -11.76 -2.82 7.38
N SER A 37 -10.45 -2.54 7.36
CA SER A 37 -9.81 -1.66 6.37
C SER A 37 -8.54 -2.26 5.79
N ILE A 38 -8.33 -2.06 4.50
CA ILE A 38 -7.12 -2.46 3.81
C ILE A 38 -6.66 -1.36 2.84
N ALA A 39 -5.38 -1.00 2.93
CA ALA A 39 -4.70 -0.14 1.96
C ALA A 39 -3.74 -0.98 1.11
N VAL A 40 -3.81 -0.83 -0.22
CA VAL A 40 -3.03 -1.65 -1.16
C VAL A 40 -2.22 -0.81 -2.13
N SER A 41 -1.03 -1.31 -2.49
CA SER A 41 -0.19 -0.69 -3.51
C SER A 41 -0.63 -1.05 -4.93
N GLY A 42 -0.19 -0.23 -5.88
CA GLY A 42 -0.36 -0.46 -7.31
C GLY A 42 0.78 -1.26 -7.96
N GLY A 43 0.88 -1.15 -9.27
CA GLY A 43 1.92 -1.79 -10.07
C GLY A 43 1.53 -3.17 -10.62
N SER A 44 2.52 -3.91 -11.13
CA SER A 44 2.27 -5.22 -11.77
C SER A 44 2.23 -6.39 -10.77
N THR A 45 2.97 -6.29 -9.68
CA THR A 45 3.15 -7.34 -8.65
C THR A 45 1.83 -7.78 -8.00
N PRO A 46 0.92 -6.89 -7.54
CA PRO A 46 -0.21 -7.32 -6.73
C PRO A 46 -1.36 -7.98 -7.50
N LYS A 47 -1.31 -8.07 -8.83
CA LYS A 47 -2.45 -8.56 -9.62
C LYS A 47 -2.91 -9.97 -9.24
N LEU A 48 -1.98 -10.92 -9.10
CA LEU A 48 -2.33 -12.30 -8.73
C LEU A 48 -2.90 -12.37 -7.31
N PHE A 49 -2.33 -11.60 -6.39
CA PHE A 49 -2.84 -11.45 -5.02
C PHE A 49 -4.27 -10.87 -5.03
N PHE A 50 -4.53 -9.80 -5.78
CA PHE A 50 -5.87 -9.21 -5.89
C PHE A 50 -6.89 -10.22 -6.41
N GLN A 51 -6.55 -10.95 -7.48
CA GLN A 51 -7.43 -11.98 -8.06
C GLN A 51 -7.64 -13.17 -7.13
N ALA A 52 -6.70 -13.50 -6.28
CA ALA A 52 -6.86 -14.53 -5.26
C ALA A 52 -7.76 -14.03 -4.13
N LEU A 53 -7.48 -12.85 -3.58
CA LEU A 53 -8.22 -12.24 -2.47
C LEU A 53 -9.69 -11.98 -2.83
N SER A 54 -9.98 -11.55 -4.07
CA SER A 54 -11.35 -11.26 -4.54
C SER A 54 -12.32 -12.44 -4.41
N LYS A 55 -11.80 -13.66 -4.37
CA LYS A 55 -12.57 -14.91 -4.30
C LYS A 55 -12.87 -15.39 -2.87
N HIS A 56 -12.19 -14.82 -1.87
CA HIS A 56 -12.42 -15.20 -0.48
C HIS A 56 -13.81 -14.79 -0.01
N ASP A 57 -14.40 -15.63 0.84
CA ASP A 57 -15.72 -15.42 1.41
C ASP A 57 -15.60 -14.59 2.69
N LEU A 58 -15.65 -13.27 2.51
CA LEU A 58 -15.54 -12.28 3.57
C LEU A 58 -16.83 -11.44 3.64
N ASP A 59 -17.01 -10.74 4.73
CA ASP A 59 -18.07 -9.73 4.87
C ASP A 59 -17.70 -8.43 4.15
N TRP A 60 -17.54 -8.54 2.83
CA TRP A 60 -17.06 -7.47 1.96
C TRP A 60 -17.82 -6.15 2.09
N PRO A 61 -19.16 -6.12 2.31
CA PRO A 61 -19.87 -4.86 2.53
C PRO A 61 -19.35 -4.03 3.71
N ASN A 62 -18.72 -4.68 4.68
CA ASN A 62 -18.14 -4.06 5.87
C ASN A 62 -16.60 -3.91 5.78
N ILE A 63 -16.01 -4.14 4.61
CA ILE A 63 -14.59 -3.95 4.37
C ILE A 63 -14.35 -2.73 3.49
N SER A 64 -13.58 -1.78 4.01
CA SER A 64 -13.11 -0.61 3.27
C SER A 64 -11.79 -0.92 2.58
N VAL A 65 -11.72 -0.70 1.27
CA VAL A 65 -10.50 -0.85 0.46
C VAL A 65 -10.04 0.52 0.00
N THR A 66 -8.77 0.83 0.18
CA THR A 66 -8.15 2.04 -0.36
C THR A 66 -6.78 1.74 -0.97
N LEU A 67 -6.10 2.75 -1.44
CA LEU A 67 -4.76 2.68 -2.03
C LEU A 67 -3.73 3.25 -1.05
N VAL A 68 -2.49 2.76 -1.07
CA VAL A 68 -1.39 3.41 -0.33
C VAL A 68 -0.91 4.68 -1.05
N ASP A 69 -1.00 4.67 -2.38
CA ASP A 69 -0.69 5.80 -3.26
C ASP A 69 -1.48 5.74 -4.55
N GLU A 70 -1.63 6.88 -5.20
CA GLU A 70 -2.28 6.98 -6.51
C GLU A 70 -1.55 8.02 -7.38
N ARG A 71 -1.62 7.84 -8.69
CA ARG A 71 -1.21 8.85 -9.64
C ARG A 71 -2.31 9.89 -9.77
N PHE A 72 -1.96 11.16 -9.81
CA PHE A 72 -2.94 12.24 -10.01
C PHE A 72 -3.43 12.23 -11.48
N VAL A 73 -4.17 11.20 -11.84
CA VAL A 73 -4.79 10.99 -13.15
C VAL A 73 -6.23 10.51 -12.97
N PRO A 74 -7.12 10.74 -13.95
CA PRO A 74 -8.48 10.21 -13.91
C PRO A 74 -8.50 8.68 -13.75
N PRO A 75 -9.50 8.12 -13.04
CA PRO A 75 -9.57 6.68 -12.76
C PRO A 75 -9.69 5.81 -14.02
N GLU A 76 -10.06 6.37 -15.17
CA GLU A 76 -10.12 5.69 -16.47
C GLU A 76 -8.73 5.52 -17.12
N SER A 77 -7.71 6.22 -16.61
CA SER A 77 -6.35 6.13 -17.13
C SER A 77 -5.75 4.74 -16.90
N ASP A 78 -4.98 4.25 -17.87
CA ASP A 78 -4.18 3.01 -17.72
C ASP A 78 -3.10 3.13 -16.63
N ARG A 79 -2.83 4.36 -16.19
CA ARG A 79 -1.86 4.68 -15.13
C ARG A 79 -2.46 4.69 -13.73
N SER A 80 -3.81 4.65 -13.61
CA SER A 80 -4.50 4.71 -12.31
C SER A 80 -4.39 3.40 -11.53
N ASN A 81 -4.04 3.50 -10.26
CA ASN A 81 -4.09 2.38 -9.30
C ASN A 81 -5.55 2.04 -8.95
N HIS A 82 -6.47 3.03 -8.95
CA HIS A 82 -7.90 2.78 -8.81
C HIS A 82 -8.39 1.81 -9.90
N ARG A 83 -8.05 2.07 -11.17
CA ARG A 83 -8.41 1.16 -12.26
C ARG A 83 -7.84 -0.24 -12.05
N LEU A 84 -6.58 -0.33 -11.66
CA LEU A 84 -5.94 -1.62 -11.37
C LEU A 84 -6.70 -2.41 -10.30
N VAL A 85 -7.09 -1.77 -9.21
CA VAL A 85 -7.85 -2.38 -8.11
C VAL A 85 -9.27 -2.75 -8.59
N ALA A 86 -9.93 -1.86 -9.32
CA ALA A 86 -11.27 -2.13 -9.89
C ALA A 86 -11.27 -3.36 -10.80
N ASP A 87 -10.25 -3.48 -11.66
CA ASP A 87 -10.15 -4.57 -12.64
C ASP A 87 -9.70 -5.91 -12.04
N ASN A 88 -9.03 -5.94 -10.88
CA ASN A 88 -8.43 -7.15 -10.33
C ASN A 88 -8.92 -7.53 -8.92
N LEU A 89 -9.18 -6.57 -8.02
CA LEU A 89 -9.61 -6.84 -6.65
C LEU A 89 -11.12 -6.70 -6.47
N LEU A 90 -11.72 -5.61 -6.95
CA LEU A 90 -13.15 -5.34 -6.79
C LEU A 90 -13.98 -6.17 -7.78
N GLN A 91 -13.68 -7.45 -7.84
CA GLN A 91 -14.30 -8.45 -8.69
C GLN A 91 -14.87 -9.58 -7.82
N ASP A 92 -15.51 -10.54 -8.44
CA ASP A 92 -16.05 -11.73 -7.78
C ASP A 92 -16.83 -11.37 -6.48
N LYS A 93 -16.41 -11.87 -5.33
CA LYS A 93 -17.02 -11.59 -4.02
C LYS A 93 -16.66 -10.20 -3.49
N ALA A 94 -15.44 -9.74 -3.76
CA ALA A 94 -14.94 -8.44 -3.30
C ALA A 94 -15.58 -7.23 -4.00
N LYS A 95 -16.40 -7.43 -5.03
CA LYS A 95 -17.17 -6.35 -5.68
C LYS A 95 -18.14 -5.61 -4.73
N ALA A 96 -18.44 -6.21 -3.58
CA ALA A 96 -19.30 -5.63 -2.55
C ALA A 96 -18.54 -4.75 -1.54
N ALA A 97 -17.20 -4.71 -1.60
CA ALA A 97 -16.37 -3.87 -0.74
C ALA A 97 -16.62 -2.38 -0.97
N TYR A 98 -16.42 -1.59 0.08
CA TYR A 98 -16.48 -0.13 -0.01
C TYR A 98 -15.12 0.41 -0.43
N PHE A 99 -15.01 0.90 -1.67
CA PHE A 99 -13.76 1.47 -2.16
C PHE A 99 -13.69 2.98 -1.89
N VAL A 100 -12.59 3.42 -1.27
CA VAL A 100 -12.30 4.83 -0.98
C VAL A 100 -11.13 5.29 -1.86
N PRO A 101 -11.39 6.03 -2.96
CA PRO A 101 -10.34 6.46 -3.87
C PRO A 101 -9.52 7.62 -3.30
N LEU A 102 -8.21 7.61 -3.55
CA LEU A 102 -7.33 8.75 -3.25
C LEU A 102 -7.47 9.86 -4.30
N PHE A 103 -7.65 9.51 -5.58
CA PHE A 103 -7.93 10.53 -6.59
C PHE A 103 -9.28 11.19 -6.32
N GLN A 104 -9.24 12.52 -6.17
CA GLN A 104 -10.42 13.36 -6.03
C GLN A 104 -10.39 14.39 -7.15
N PRO A 105 -11.52 14.62 -7.88
CA PRO A 105 -11.62 15.70 -8.85
C PRO A 105 -11.46 17.04 -8.12
N ALA A 106 -10.33 17.71 -8.34
CA ALA A 106 -9.99 18.98 -7.70
C ALA A 106 -9.20 19.87 -8.67
N ALA A 107 -9.01 21.15 -8.29
CA ALA A 107 -8.31 22.11 -9.12
C ALA A 107 -6.79 21.88 -9.09
N SER A 108 -6.27 21.29 -8.02
CA SER A 108 -4.85 20.96 -7.84
C SER A 108 -4.68 19.62 -7.16
N PRO A 109 -3.48 19.00 -7.24
CA PRO A 109 -3.14 17.80 -6.48
C PRO A 109 -3.26 18.00 -4.96
N GLU A 110 -2.89 19.17 -4.44
CA GLU A 110 -2.95 19.51 -3.01
C GLU A 110 -4.41 19.57 -2.51
N ASP A 111 -5.31 20.16 -3.30
CA ASP A 111 -6.75 20.14 -3.00
C ASP A 111 -7.28 18.70 -2.99
N ALA A 112 -6.82 17.87 -3.94
CA ALA A 112 -7.19 16.46 -4.01
C ALA A 112 -6.66 15.68 -2.80
N ALA A 113 -5.43 15.92 -2.36
CA ALA A 113 -4.84 15.31 -1.17
C ALA A 113 -5.62 15.66 0.10
N THR A 114 -6.00 16.94 0.25
CA THR A 114 -6.85 17.40 1.37
C THR A 114 -8.20 16.68 1.38
N LEU A 115 -8.85 16.56 0.22
CA LEU A 115 -10.14 15.85 0.10
C LEU A 115 -9.99 14.36 0.37
N ALA A 116 -8.89 13.73 -0.08
CA ALA A 116 -8.59 12.34 0.18
C ALA A 116 -8.38 12.09 1.67
N THR A 117 -7.62 12.95 2.36
CA THR A 117 -7.43 12.88 3.82
C THR A 117 -8.77 12.84 4.55
N VAL A 118 -9.68 13.78 4.26
CA VAL A 118 -11.01 13.82 4.91
C VAL A 118 -11.81 12.53 4.64
N LYS A 119 -11.74 11.98 3.40
CA LYS A 119 -12.49 10.79 3.05
C LYS A 119 -11.93 9.50 3.67
N THR A 120 -10.64 9.47 3.95
CA THR A 120 -9.96 8.29 4.49
C THR A 120 -9.81 8.32 6.01
N GLU A 121 -10.11 9.44 6.67
CA GLU A 121 -9.97 9.61 8.12
C GLU A 121 -10.64 8.47 8.93
N ALA A 122 -11.83 8.04 8.53
CA ALA A 122 -12.59 7.01 9.23
C ALA A 122 -12.05 5.57 9.05
N ILE A 123 -11.07 5.35 8.18
CA ILE A 123 -10.60 4.01 7.83
C ILE A 123 -9.10 3.78 8.06
N CYS A 124 -8.35 4.80 8.49
CA CYS A 124 -6.89 4.73 8.63
C CYS A 124 -6.37 4.91 10.07
N ASP A 125 -7.12 4.52 11.09
CA ASP A 125 -6.77 4.80 12.48
C ASP A 125 -6.85 3.56 13.41
N PRO A 126 -5.83 2.70 13.40
CA PRO A 126 -4.93 2.31 12.30
C PRO A 126 -5.63 1.47 11.24
N PHE A 127 -4.96 1.19 10.12
CA PHE A 127 -5.42 0.18 9.16
C PHE A 127 -5.30 -1.24 9.72
N ASP A 128 -6.25 -2.11 9.39
CA ASP A 128 -6.11 -3.54 9.71
C ASP A 128 -5.02 -4.20 8.87
N VAL A 129 -4.95 -3.82 7.59
CA VAL A 129 -3.97 -4.39 6.65
C VAL A 129 -3.39 -3.28 5.76
N VAL A 130 -2.07 -3.25 5.63
CA VAL A 130 -1.35 -2.44 4.64
C VAL A 130 -0.46 -3.33 3.80
N ILE A 131 -0.64 -3.29 2.48
CA ILE A 131 0.19 -4.01 1.51
C ILE A 131 0.99 -3.00 0.70
N LEU A 132 2.28 -2.96 0.97
CA LEU A 132 3.26 -2.12 0.28
C LEU A 132 4.01 -2.91 -0.79
N GLY A 133 4.43 -2.22 -1.83
CA GLY A 133 5.43 -2.68 -2.80
C GLY A 133 6.74 -1.92 -2.61
N MET A 134 7.75 -2.26 -3.43
CA MET A 134 9.02 -1.55 -3.46
C MET A 134 9.50 -1.36 -4.90
N GLY A 135 9.98 -0.17 -5.24
CA GLY A 135 10.68 0.12 -6.48
C GLY A 135 12.10 -0.46 -6.50
N THR A 136 12.71 -0.57 -7.67
CA THR A 136 14.13 -0.96 -7.80
C THR A 136 15.09 0.15 -7.36
N ASP A 137 14.59 1.36 -7.18
CA ASP A 137 15.25 2.52 -6.60
C ASP A 137 15.06 2.63 -5.08
N GLY A 138 14.31 1.71 -4.48
CA GLY A 138 14.03 1.68 -3.04
C GLY A 138 12.86 2.55 -2.60
N HIS A 139 12.04 3.10 -3.52
CA HIS A 139 10.79 3.75 -3.12
C HIS A 139 9.76 2.73 -2.62
N THR A 140 8.87 3.16 -1.74
CA THR A 140 7.63 2.45 -1.35
C THR A 140 6.48 3.44 -1.28
N ALA A 141 5.23 3.01 -1.49
CA ALA A 141 4.13 3.94 -1.76
C ALA A 141 4.57 4.96 -2.82
N SER A 142 4.47 6.27 -2.56
CA SER A 142 5.12 7.28 -3.40
C SER A 142 6.23 8.05 -2.67
N PHE A 143 6.91 7.42 -1.71
CA PHE A 143 8.12 7.95 -1.06
C PHE A 143 9.31 7.72 -1.99
N PHE A 144 9.58 8.68 -2.88
CA PHE A 144 10.64 8.57 -3.87
C PHE A 144 11.95 9.18 -3.37
N PRO A 145 13.13 8.58 -3.69
CA PRO A 145 14.41 9.27 -3.51
C PRO A 145 14.38 10.64 -4.18
N GLY A 146 14.70 11.69 -3.42
CA GLY A 146 14.67 13.07 -3.90
C GLY A 146 13.27 13.63 -4.20
N GLY A 147 12.22 13.01 -3.68
CA GLY A 147 10.86 13.54 -3.74
C GLY A 147 10.73 14.88 -3.02
N ASP A 148 9.93 15.79 -3.57
CA ASP A 148 9.78 17.16 -3.07
C ASP A 148 9.22 17.25 -1.63
N ASN A 149 8.32 16.33 -1.26
CA ASN A 149 7.71 16.26 0.06
C ASN A 149 8.15 15.01 0.85
N LEU A 150 9.30 14.40 0.51
CA LEU A 150 9.75 13.16 1.13
C LEU A 150 9.97 13.31 2.65
N TYR A 151 10.53 14.42 3.10
CA TYR A 151 10.78 14.67 4.52
C TYR A 151 9.46 14.69 5.31
N GLU A 152 8.47 15.46 4.84
CA GLU A 152 7.14 15.53 5.44
C GLU A 152 6.40 14.18 5.37
N ALA A 153 6.53 13.48 4.24
CA ALA A 153 5.92 12.16 4.06
C ALA A 153 6.45 11.11 5.05
N LEU A 154 7.72 11.21 5.46
CA LEU A 154 8.35 10.28 6.39
C LEU A 154 8.32 10.72 7.85
N ASP A 155 7.84 11.93 8.16
CA ASP A 155 7.75 12.43 9.52
C ASP A 155 6.58 11.75 10.26
N LEU A 156 6.90 11.08 11.38
CA LEU A 156 5.89 10.43 12.23
C LEU A 156 5.10 11.41 13.11
N ASP A 157 5.59 12.64 13.27
CA ASP A 157 4.89 13.68 14.02
C ASP A 157 3.83 14.40 13.16
N GLU A 158 3.84 14.19 11.84
CA GLU A 158 2.80 14.71 10.95
C GLU A 158 1.45 13.99 11.18
N PRO A 159 0.34 14.74 11.18
CA PRO A 159 -0.99 14.14 11.26
C PRO A 159 -1.20 13.10 10.14
N ARG A 160 -1.92 12.01 10.46
CA ARG A 160 -2.32 11.01 9.46
C ARG A 160 -3.05 11.66 8.31
N GLY A 161 -2.70 11.31 7.09
CA GLY A 161 -3.35 11.87 5.92
C GLY A 161 -2.66 11.53 4.60
N VAL A 162 -3.18 12.14 3.57
CA VAL A 162 -2.68 12.05 2.20
C VAL A 162 -1.99 13.36 1.83
N LEU A 163 -0.82 13.26 1.24
CA LEU A 163 -0.05 14.39 0.72
C LEU A 163 0.32 14.17 -0.76
N THR A 164 0.80 15.22 -1.39
CA THR A 164 1.32 15.14 -2.76
C THR A 164 2.79 14.74 -2.76
N MET A 165 3.22 14.13 -3.86
CA MET A 165 4.63 13.81 -4.09
C MET A 165 4.98 13.94 -5.56
N ALA A 166 6.00 14.71 -5.87
CA ALA A 166 6.62 14.76 -7.19
C ALA A 166 8.09 14.38 -7.09
N ALA A 167 8.59 13.67 -8.10
CA ALA A 167 9.99 13.31 -8.23
C ALA A 167 10.34 13.18 -9.72
N GLU A 168 11.61 13.37 -10.08
CA GLU A 168 12.08 13.35 -11.46
C GLU A 168 11.67 12.09 -12.22
N ASN A 169 11.68 10.93 -11.54
CA ASN A 169 11.37 9.63 -12.12
C ASN A 169 9.93 9.14 -11.84
N ALA A 170 9.11 9.94 -11.16
CA ALA A 170 7.74 9.55 -10.81
C ALA A 170 6.77 9.61 -11.99
N GLY A 171 7.08 10.42 -13.01
CA GLY A 171 6.19 10.72 -14.13
C GLY A 171 5.10 11.70 -13.73
N GLU A 172 3.92 11.20 -13.41
CA GLU A 172 2.80 12.02 -12.91
C GLU A 172 2.98 12.36 -11.43
N GLU A 173 2.39 13.47 -11.00
CA GLU A 173 2.23 13.76 -9.57
C GLU A 173 1.47 12.65 -8.86
N ARG A 174 1.76 12.48 -7.58
CA ARG A 174 1.22 11.42 -6.73
C ARG A 174 0.40 11.99 -5.60
N LEU A 175 -0.57 11.19 -5.19
CA LEU A 175 -1.25 11.28 -3.92
C LEU A 175 -0.80 10.07 -3.10
N THR A 176 -0.28 10.26 -1.91
CA THR A 176 0.24 9.16 -1.08
C THR A 176 -0.16 9.35 0.37
N PHE A 177 -0.54 8.30 1.07
CA PHE A 177 -0.54 8.36 2.52
C PHE A 177 0.86 8.68 3.02
N ASN A 178 0.95 9.47 4.08
CA ASN A 178 2.20 9.66 4.81
C ASN A 178 2.54 8.44 5.68
N PHE A 179 3.76 8.37 6.14
CA PHE A 179 4.25 7.22 6.90
C PHE A 179 3.53 7.08 8.25
N SER A 180 3.14 8.19 8.90
CA SER A 180 2.34 8.18 10.13
C SER A 180 0.98 7.47 9.97
N SER A 181 0.43 7.41 8.73
CA SER A 181 -0.81 6.68 8.42
C SER A 181 -0.62 5.18 8.22
N LEU A 182 0.61 4.72 7.93
CA LEU A 182 0.87 3.36 7.44
C LEU A 182 1.66 2.48 8.41
N HIS A 183 2.49 3.08 9.28
CA HIS A 183 3.56 2.41 10.03
C HIS A 183 3.08 1.46 11.14
N ASP A 184 1.85 1.63 11.60
CA ASP A 184 1.26 0.94 12.75
C ASP A 184 0.04 0.08 12.39
N ALA A 185 -0.16 -0.23 11.11
CA ALA A 185 -1.20 -1.15 10.67
C ALA A 185 -1.11 -2.49 11.42
N ASP A 186 -2.25 -3.10 11.79
CA ASP A 186 -2.27 -4.38 12.51
C ASP A 186 -1.52 -5.50 11.76
N PHE A 187 -1.51 -5.44 10.42
CA PHE A 187 -0.71 -6.32 9.55
C PHE A 187 -0.05 -5.50 8.44
N LEU A 188 1.27 -5.37 8.51
CA LEU A 188 2.08 -4.57 7.61
C LEU A 188 2.93 -5.46 6.72
N VAL A 189 2.69 -5.41 5.42
CA VAL A 189 3.29 -6.31 4.42
C VAL A 189 4.10 -5.55 3.39
N LEU A 190 5.29 -6.08 3.08
CA LEU A 190 6.05 -5.75 1.89
C LEU A 190 5.95 -6.91 0.88
N HIS A 191 5.23 -6.72 -0.22
CA HIS A 191 5.04 -7.71 -1.28
C HIS A 191 5.96 -7.40 -2.47
N ILE A 192 6.94 -8.25 -2.72
CA ILE A 192 7.92 -8.09 -3.79
C ILE A 192 8.14 -9.40 -4.57
N GLU A 193 8.45 -9.28 -5.87
CA GLU A 193 8.70 -10.40 -6.75
C GLU A 193 9.97 -10.18 -7.59
N GLY A 194 10.66 -11.28 -7.89
CA GLY A 194 11.83 -11.31 -8.75
C GLY A 194 13.16 -11.02 -8.05
N ALA A 195 14.24 -11.46 -8.68
CA ALA A 195 15.60 -11.34 -8.15
C ALA A 195 16.06 -9.89 -8.00
N ALA A 196 15.63 -8.99 -8.89
CA ALA A 196 16.00 -7.57 -8.83
C ALA A 196 15.44 -6.90 -7.55
N LYS A 197 14.17 -7.19 -7.18
CA LYS A 197 13.58 -6.67 -5.96
C LYS A 197 14.23 -7.26 -4.71
N LYS A 198 14.61 -8.54 -4.74
CA LYS A 198 15.36 -9.15 -3.65
C LYS A 198 16.70 -8.47 -3.44
N ALA A 199 17.46 -8.23 -4.51
CA ALA A 199 18.74 -7.51 -4.41
C ALA A 199 18.56 -6.07 -3.90
N THR A 200 17.48 -5.39 -4.31
CA THR A 200 17.15 -4.05 -3.78
C THR A 200 16.82 -4.11 -2.29
N LEU A 201 16.07 -5.11 -1.82
CA LEU A 201 15.78 -5.32 -0.40
C LEU A 201 17.06 -5.55 0.40
N GLU A 202 17.95 -6.44 -0.07
CA GLU A 202 19.24 -6.72 0.58
C GLU A 202 20.12 -5.45 0.68
N LYS A 203 20.11 -4.60 -0.39
CA LYS A 203 20.77 -3.30 -0.35
C LYS A 203 20.12 -2.35 0.68
N ALA A 204 18.79 -2.31 0.74
CA ALA A 204 18.08 -1.47 1.71
C ALA A 204 18.41 -1.87 3.14
N GLN A 205 18.39 -3.16 3.46
CA GLN A 205 18.72 -3.72 4.77
C GLN A 205 20.17 -3.47 5.22
N SER A 206 21.08 -3.22 4.27
CA SER A 206 22.51 -2.95 4.57
C SER A 206 22.84 -1.48 4.81
N GLY A 207 21.85 -0.57 4.74
CA GLY A 207 22.06 0.87 4.89
C GLY A 207 21.00 1.54 5.78
N GLU A 208 21.21 2.80 6.10
CA GLU A 208 20.36 3.57 7.02
C GLU A 208 19.78 4.84 6.38
N ASP A 209 20.35 5.31 5.25
CA ASP A 209 19.94 6.56 4.60
C ASP A 209 18.58 6.40 3.91
N GLU A 210 17.55 7.01 4.51
CA GLU A 210 16.17 6.98 4.03
C GLU A 210 15.95 7.87 2.80
N ASP A 211 16.78 8.90 2.60
CA ASP A 211 16.71 9.75 1.40
C ASP A 211 17.22 8.99 0.16
N GLU A 212 18.22 8.11 0.36
CA GLU A 212 18.70 7.22 -0.71
C GLU A 212 17.70 6.12 -1.05
N MET A 213 17.09 5.51 -0.03
CA MET A 213 16.13 4.41 -0.18
C MET A 213 15.00 4.54 0.84
N PRO A 214 13.88 5.19 0.49
CA PRO A 214 12.79 5.45 1.45
C PRO A 214 12.14 4.22 2.07
N ILE A 215 12.26 3.04 1.44
CA ILE A 215 11.84 1.76 2.05
C ILE A 215 12.53 1.50 3.40
N ARG A 216 13.69 2.11 3.66
CA ARG A 216 14.40 2.00 4.95
C ARG A 216 13.59 2.57 6.11
N ALA A 217 12.77 3.59 5.89
CA ALA A 217 11.85 4.10 6.90
C ALA A 217 10.89 2.98 7.36
N LEU A 218 10.30 2.25 6.41
CA LEU A 218 9.44 1.10 6.72
C LEU A 218 10.19 0.02 7.51
N LEU A 219 11.37 -0.39 7.02
CA LEU A 219 12.15 -1.48 7.64
C LEU A 219 12.68 -1.13 9.03
N ASN A 220 13.01 0.16 9.28
CA ASN A 220 13.69 0.59 10.51
C ASN A 220 12.77 1.24 11.54
N ARG A 221 11.67 1.89 11.12
CA ARG A 221 10.85 2.74 12.01
C ARG A 221 9.37 2.35 12.09
N ALA A 222 8.90 1.38 11.29
CA ALA A 222 7.51 0.93 11.41
C ALA A 222 7.27 0.38 12.83
N GLU A 223 6.15 0.74 13.46
CA GLU A 223 5.80 0.23 14.78
C GLU A 223 5.44 -1.25 14.73
N THR A 224 4.67 -1.64 13.71
CA THR A 224 4.35 -3.04 13.43
C THR A 224 5.50 -3.73 12.70
N PRO A 225 5.91 -4.93 13.13
CA PRO A 225 6.87 -5.74 12.39
C PRO A 225 6.45 -5.95 10.93
N VAL A 226 7.41 -5.83 10.00
CA VAL A 226 7.14 -5.96 8.57
C VAL A 226 7.22 -7.43 8.14
N ASP A 227 6.13 -7.97 7.62
CA ASP A 227 6.10 -9.27 6.97
C ASP A 227 6.45 -9.13 5.48
N ILE A 228 7.61 -9.65 5.07
CA ILE A 228 8.11 -9.56 3.70
C ILE A 228 7.75 -10.83 2.93
N TYR A 229 6.91 -10.70 1.92
CA TYR A 229 6.52 -11.79 1.02
C TYR A 229 7.30 -11.69 -0.28
N TRP A 230 8.14 -12.70 -0.57
CA TRP A 230 8.98 -12.74 -1.77
C TRP A 230 8.84 -14.06 -2.53
N ALA A 231 8.77 -13.95 -3.87
CA ALA A 231 8.91 -15.06 -4.83
C ALA A 231 9.88 -14.67 -5.97
N PRO A 232 10.55 -15.65 -6.64
CA PRO A 232 11.45 -15.40 -7.76
C PRO A 232 10.75 -14.89 -9.03
#